data_ddea5ffff0725f5f13a295b687cb0bf0
#
_entry.id   ddea5ffff0725f5f13a295b687cb0bf0
#
_cell.length_a   1.000
_cell.length_b   1.000
_cell.length_c   1.000
_cell.angle_alpha   90.00
_cell.angle_beta   90.00
_cell.angle_gamma   90.00
#
_symmetry.space_group_name_H-M   'P 1'
#
loop_
_entity.id
_entity.type
_entity.pdbx_description
1 polymer ?
#
loop_
_entity_poly.entity_id
_entity_poly.type
_entity_poly.pdbx_seq_one_letter_code
_entity_poly.pdbx_strand_id
1 'polypeptide(L)'
;MPHITINVWPGKTEQQKMALAARIAEAVKEEFGNDIGYISVGCREYLPKDWPAFYRDEIYGPDQELLIAPTAYAEPRFDVKDDRTEYVTPEGNVLAVVLYPETAPGVVDFAHTEVDASLQGQGIAGKLLERAAARVKADGRKAKLTCSYAVSWFERHPEYSDMIVK
;
A
#
# COMPACT_ATOMS: atom_id res chain seq x y z
N MET A 1 17.56 -23.79 17.92
CA MET A 1 18.08 -24.18 16.57
C MET A 1 17.33 -23.34 15.53
N PRO A 2 17.95 -22.37 14.90
CA PRO A 2 17.29 -21.63 13.84
C PRO A 2 17.14 -22.48 12.58
N HIS A 3 15.96 -22.40 11.96
CA HIS A 3 15.66 -22.99 10.67
C HIS A 3 15.12 -21.90 9.73
N ILE A 4 15.71 -21.79 8.54
CA ILE A 4 15.31 -20.80 7.53
C ILE A 4 14.82 -21.54 6.28
N THR A 5 13.68 -21.15 5.75
CA THR A 5 13.16 -21.68 4.48
C THR A 5 13.18 -20.61 3.41
N ILE A 6 13.87 -20.88 2.31
CA ILE A 6 13.88 -20.01 1.12
C ILE A 6 12.79 -20.52 0.17
N ASN A 7 11.81 -19.67 -0.12
CA ASN A 7 10.76 -19.99 -1.08
C ASN A 7 11.05 -19.22 -2.39
N VAL A 8 11.13 -19.92 -3.52
CA VAL A 8 11.53 -19.33 -4.81
C VAL A 8 10.72 -19.90 -5.97
N TRP A 9 10.77 -19.24 -7.11
CA TRP A 9 10.32 -19.82 -8.36
C TRP A 9 11.39 -20.77 -8.93
N PRO A 10 10.98 -21.80 -9.71
CA PRO A 10 11.90 -22.70 -10.39
C PRO A 10 12.88 -21.98 -11.31
N GLY A 11 13.98 -22.62 -11.65
CA GLY A 11 14.99 -22.12 -12.57
C GLY A 11 16.29 -21.67 -11.91
N LYS A 12 16.44 -21.85 -10.59
CA LYS A 12 17.73 -21.68 -9.90
C LYS A 12 18.47 -23.02 -9.90
N THR A 13 19.77 -22.98 -10.19
CA THR A 13 20.62 -24.18 -10.12
C THR A 13 20.84 -24.62 -8.67
N GLU A 14 21.12 -25.88 -8.44
CA GLU A 14 21.48 -26.39 -7.11
C GLU A 14 22.70 -25.65 -6.53
N GLN A 15 23.67 -25.30 -7.38
CA GLN A 15 24.83 -24.52 -6.95
C GLN A 15 24.43 -23.12 -6.43
N GLN A 16 23.48 -22.44 -7.10
CA GLN A 16 22.96 -21.14 -6.64
C GLN A 16 22.20 -21.25 -5.31
N LYS A 17 21.39 -22.29 -5.15
CA LYS A 17 20.65 -22.56 -3.91
C LYS A 17 21.61 -22.86 -2.74
N MET A 18 22.62 -23.71 -2.97
CA MET A 18 23.63 -24.04 -1.97
C MET A 18 24.48 -22.81 -1.58
N ALA A 19 24.90 -22.01 -2.55
CA ALA A 19 25.67 -20.79 -2.27
C ALA A 19 24.86 -19.77 -1.44
N LEU A 20 23.57 -19.60 -1.75
CA LEU A 20 22.69 -18.73 -0.97
C LEU A 20 22.46 -19.28 0.45
N ALA A 21 22.19 -20.58 0.59
CA ALA A 21 22.00 -21.23 1.87
C ALA A 21 23.22 -21.08 2.79
N ALA A 22 24.44 -21.23 2.24
CA ALA A 22 25.68 -21.05 3.01
C ALA A 22 25.81 -19.61 3.53
N ARG A 23 25.51 -18.59 2.70
CA ARG A 23 25.56 -17.17 3.11
C ARG A 23 24.52 -16.86 4.19
N ILE A 24 23.32 -17.42 4.11
CA ILE A 24 22.28 -17.24 5.13
C ILE A 24 22.73 -17.88 6.45
N ALA A 25 23.29 -19.07 6.41
CA ALA A 25 23.77 -19.76 7.62
C ALA A 25 24.89 -18.95 8.32
N GLU A 26 25.84 -18.39 7.58
CA GLU A 26 26.89 -17.51 8.14
C GLU A 26 26.28 -16.23 8.73
N ALA A 27 25.36 -15.57 8.04
CA ALA A 27 24.69 -14.38 8.54
C ALA A 27 23.94 -14.66 9.86
N VAL A 28 23.21 -15.76 9.94
CA VAL A 28 22.52 -16.18 11.19
C VAL A 28 23.50 -16.45 12.31
N LYS A 29 24.64 -17.07 12.01
CA LYS A 29 25.71 -17.31 12.99
C LYS A 29 26.28 -15.99 13.50
N GLU A 30 26.58 -15.03 12.62
CA GLU A 30 27.14 -13.74 12.96
C GLU A 30 26.19 -12.88 13.80
N GLU A 31 24.92 -12.79 13.41
CA GLU A 31 23.95 -11.92 14.07
C GLU A 31 23.36 -12.52 15.36
N PHE A 32 23.14 -13.84 15.40
CA PHE A 32 22.47 -14.51 16.52
C PHE A 32 23.45 -15.24 17.46
N GLY A 33 24.73 -15.32 17.09
CA GLY A 33 25.74 -16.00 17.90
C GLY A 33 25.59 -17.52 17.99
N ASN A 34 24.82 -18.13 17.06
CA ASN A 34 24.63 -19.58 17.05
C ASN A 34 25.83 -20.29 16.42
N ASP A 35 26.14 -21.50 16.93
CA ASP A 35 27.07 -22.39 16.22
C ASP A 35 26.42 -22.84 14.91
N ILE A 36 27.20 -22.80 13.81
CA ILE A 36 26.73 -23.10 12.46
C ILE A 36 26.18 -24.54 12.34
N GLY A 37 26.67 -25.46 13.13
CA GLY A 37 26.19 -26.85 13.19
C GLY A 37 24.74 -27.01 13.66
N TYR A 38 24.17 -25.95 14.25
CA TYR A 38 22.76 -25.95 14.70
C TYR A 38 21.84 -25.15 13.76
N ILE A 39 22.36 -24.60 12.66
CA ILE A 39 21.61 -23.79 11.70
C ILE A 39 21.22 -24.68 10.52
N SER A 40 19.96 -24.68 10.15
CA SER A 40 19.48 -25.38 8.95
C SER A 40 18.81 -24.41 7.98
N VAL A 41 19.08 -24.58 6.68
CA VAL A 41 18.49 -23.78 5.62
C VAL A 41 17.90 -24.71 4.57
N GLY A 42 16.59 -24.59 4.34
CA GLY A 42 15.86 -25.32 3.31
C GLY A 42 15.51 -24.42 2.12
N CYS A 43 15.27 -25.03 0.95
CA CYS A 43 14.77 -24.33 -0.22
C CYS A 43 13.57 -25.10 -0.79
N ARG A 44 12.47 -24.36 -1.08
CA ARG A 44 11.27 -24.88 -1.73
C ARG A 44 11.00 -24.11 -3.00
N GLU A 45 10.59 -24.81 -4.05
CA GLU A 45 10.21 -24.21 -5.31
C GLU A 45 8.67 -24.23 -5.46
N TYR A 46 8.10 -23.10 -5.84
CA TYR A 46 6.69 -22.94 -6.15
C TYR A 46 6.53 -22.50 -7.59
N LEU A 47 5.65 -23.16 -8.34
CA LEU A 47 5.35 -22.74 -9.71
C LEU A 47 4.69 -21.36 -9.70
N PRO A 48 4.89 -20.53 -10.74
CA PRO A 48 4.31 -19.19 -10.81
C PRO A 48 2.80 -19.15 -10.62
N LYS A 49 2.07 -20.19 -11.06
CA LYS A 49 0.61 -20.31 -10.87
C LYS A 49 0.18 -20.52 -9.42
N ASP A 50 1.03 -21.13 -8.60
CA ASP A 50 0.74 -21.46 -7.20
C ASP A 50 1.24 -20.35 -6.24
N TRP A 51 2.12 -19.47 -6.74
CA TRP A 51 2.74 -18.41 -5.95
C TRP A 51 1.75 -17.41 -5.32
N PRO A 52 0.71 -16.93 -6.03
CA PRO A 52 -0.23 -15.97 -5.43
C PRO A 52 -0.98 -16.53 -4.22
N ALA A 53 -1.37 -17.81 -4.24
CA ALA A 53 -2.02 -18.46 -3.12
C ALA A 53 -1.05 -18.65 -1.94
N PHE A 54 0.14 -19.20 -2.23
CA PHE A 54 1.21 -19.36 -1.24
C PHE A 54 1.57 -18.02 -0.56
N TYR A 55 1.74 -16.97 -1.37
CA TYR A 55 2.12 -15.64 -0.88
C TYR A 55 1.08 -15.05 0.06
N ARG A 56 -0.22 -15.14 -0.31
CA ARG A 56 -1.32 -14.64 0.50
C ARG A 56 -1.47 -15.43 1.80
N ASP A 57 -1.37 -16.75 1.73
CA ASP A 57 -1.76 -17.63 2.82
C ASP A 57 -0.61 -17.88 3.81
N GLU A 58 0.65 -17.94 3.32
CA GLU A 58 1.81 -18.32 4.11
C GLU A 58 2.78 -17.15 4.40
N ILE A 59 2.77 -16.09 3.58
CA ILE A 59 3.70 -14.96 3.74
C ILE A 59 2.97 -13.69 4.21
N TYR A 60 1.82 -13.36 3.61
CA TYR A 60 1.04 -12.15 3.91
C TYR A 60 -0.21 -12.44 4.75
N GLY A 61 -0.28 -13.60 5.40
CA GLY A 61 -1.37 -13.94 6.31
C GLY A 61 -1.48 -12.96 7.48
N PRO A 62 -2.67 -12.85 8.12
CA PRO A 62 -2.94 -11.85 9.16
C PRO A 62 -2.05 -12.00 10.40
N ASP A 63 -1.45 -13.17 10.59
CA ASP A 63 -0.59 -13.48 11.75
C ASP A 63 0.91 -13.46 11.40
N GLN A 64 1.27 -13.00 10.20
CA GLN A 64 2.66 -12.99 9.73
C GLN A 64 3.26 -11.59 9.86
N GLU A 65 4.33 -11.46 10.63
CA GLU A 65 5.13 -10.25 10.72
C GLU A 65 6.31 -10.33 9.74
N LEU A 66 6.31 -9.51 8.70
CA LEU A 66 7.43 -9.38 7.77
C LEU A 66 8.36 -8.29 8.26
N LEU A 67 9.60 -8.65 8.60
CA LEU A 67 10.65 -7.66 8.95
C LEU A 67 11.10 -6.87 7.72
N ILE A 68 11.09 -7.50 6.55
CA ILE A 68 11.37 -6.85 5.26
C ILE A 68 10.26 -7.28 4.28
N ALA A 69 9.39 -6.36 3.92
CA ALA A 69 8.34 -6.60 2.94
C ALA A 69 8.80 -6.24 1.52
N PRO A 70 8.42 -7.02 0.48
CA PRO A 70 8.74 -6.67 -0.89
C PRO A 70 7.90 -5.47 -1.35
N THR A 71 8.55 -4.41 -1.77
CA THR A 71 7.88 -3.19 -2.26
C THR A 71 7.19 -3.40 -3.61
N ALA A 72 7.70 -4.30 -4.45
CA ALA A 72 7.14 -4.60 -5.77
C ALA A 72 5.73 -5.23 -5.74
N TYR A 73 5.30 -5.80 -4.61
CA TYR A 73 3.99 -6.43 -4.43
C TYR A 73 3.10 -5.69 -3.43
N ALA A 74 3.61 -4.66 -2.80
CA ALA A 74 2.78 -3.83 -1.95
C ALA A 74 1.80 -3.04 -2.82
N GLU A 75 0.51 -3.13 -2.51
CA GLU A 75 -0.51 -2.38 -3.25
C GLU A 75 -0.42 -0.89 -2.93
N PRO A 76 -0.75 -0.03 -3.90
CA PRO A 76 -0.93 1.38 -3.64
C PRO A 76 -2.00 1.60 -2.56
N ARG A 77 -1.78 2.57 -1.69
CA ARG A 77 -2.68 2.90 -0.57
C ARG A 77 -3.21 4.32 -0.66
N PHE A 78 -4.33 4.56 0.02
CA PHE A 78 -4.84 5.91 0.22
C PHE A 78 -4.17 6.54 1.44
N ASP A 79 -3.59 7.73 1.24
CA ASP A 79 -2.97 8.54 2.27
C ASP A 79 -3.79 9.83 2.45
N VAL A 80 -4.46 9.97 3.62
CA VAL A 80 -5.37 11.09 3.90
C VAL A 80 -4.63 12.10 4.77
N LYS A 81 -4.39 13.29 4.21
CA LYS A 81 -3.72 14.44 4.87
C LYS A 81 -4.73 15.54 5.18
N ASP A 82 -4.27 16.63 5.76
CA ASP A 82 -5.16 17.73 6.18
C ASP A 82 -5.67 18.57 4.99
N ASP A 83 -4.91 18.61 3.88
CA ASP A 83 -5.17 19.43 2.69
C ASP A 83 -5.34 18.63 1.39
N ARG A 84 -5.15 17.30 1.47
CA ARG A 84 -5.25 16.42 0.30
C ARG A 84 -5.45 14.96 0.70
N THR A 85 -5.97 14.18 -0.23
CA THR A 85 -5.92 12.72 -0.15
C THR A 85 -5.22 12.20 -1.40
N GLU A 86 -4.26 11.33 -1.21
CA GLU A 86 -3.42 10.76 -2.27
C GLU A 86 -3.64 9.26 -2.39
N TYR A 87 -3.47 8.71 -3.59
CA TYR A 87 -3.32 7.29 -3.84
C TYR A 87 -1.88 7.05 -4.25
N VAL A 88 -1.11 6.42 -3.38
CA VAL A 88 0.36 6.35 -3.48
C VAL A 88 0.86 4.92 -3.62
N THR A 89 1.89 4.73 -4.45
CA THR A 89 2.61 3.46 -4.51
C THR A 89 3.40 3.23 -3.22
N PRO A 90 3.88 2.00 -2.98
CA PRO A 90 4.76 1.71 -1.85
C PRO A 90 6.04 2.54 -1.83
N GLU A 91 6.56 2.91 -3.00
CA GLU A 91 7.75 3.76 -3.17
C GLU A 91 7.46 5.25 -2.92
N GLY A 92 6.18 5.61 -2.71
CA GLY A 92 5.76 6.98 -2.43
C GLY A 92 5.40 7.82 -3.66
N ASN A 93 5.30 7.21 -4.86
CA ASN A 93 4.85 7.93 -6.05
C ASN A 93 3.34 8.16 -5.98
N VAL A 94 2.90 9.40 -6.20
CA VAL A 94 1.49 9.76 -6.22
C VAL A 94 0.89 9.39 -7.57
N LEU A 95 -0.06 8.46 -7.58
CA LEU A 95 -0.79 8.01 -8.77
C LEU A 95 -2.12 8.73 -8.96
N ALA A 96 -2.70 9.25 -7.89
CA ALA A 96 -3.90 10.06 -7.95
C ALA A 96 -4.02 10.94 -6.70
N VAL A 97 -4.66 12.09 -6.83
CA VAL A 97 -4.80 13.06 -5.74
C VAL A 97 -6.10 13.84 -5.85
N VAL A 98 -6.68 14.17 -4.71
CA VAL A 98 -7.66 15.23 -4.55
C VAL A 98 -7.09 16.28 -3.60
N LEU A 99 -7.10 17.54 -4.03
CA LEU A 99 -6.62 18.68 -3.24
C LEU A 99 -7.81 19.40 -2.60
N TYR A 100 -7.71 19.67 -1.30
CA TYR A 100 -8.70 20.45 -0.56
C TYR A 100 -8.05 21.37 0.49
N PRO A 101 -7.20 22.33 0.03
CA PRO A 101 -6.55 23.28 0.90
C PRO A 101 -7.57 24.11 1.70
N GLU A 102 -7.18 24.51 2.89
CA GLU A 102 -7.97 25.43 3.71
C GLU A 102 -7.91 26.85 3.09
N THR A 103 -9.07 27.44 2.84
CA THR A 103 -9.20 28.78 2.22
C THR A 103 -9.71 29.85 3.20
N ALA A 104 -10.29 29.42 4.31
CA ALA A 104 -10.66 30.25 5.45
C ALA A 104 -10.72 29.34 6.69
N PRO A 105 -10.66 29.89 7.92
CA PRO A 105 -10.70 29.08 9.12
C PRO A 105 -11.85 28.07 9.13
N GLY A 106 -11.53 26.77 9.13
CA GLY A 106 -12.48 25.68 9.07
C GLY A 106 -13.19 25.47 7.73
N VAL A 107 -12.73 26.11 6.63
CA VAL A 107 -13.31 25.96 5.29
C VAL A 107 -12.25 25.53 4.31
N VAL A 108 -12.42 24.34 3.73
CA VAL A 108 -11.57 23.81 2.67
C VAL A 108 -12.18 24.03 1.28
N ASP A 109 -11.39 23.99 0.22
CA ASP A 109 -11.87 24.03 -1.16
C ASP A 109 -11.44 22.75 -1.90
N PHE A 110 -12.38 21.91 -2.30
CA PHE A 110 -12.12 20.79 -3.20
C PHE A 110 -11.79 21.34 -4.60
N ALA A 111 -10.52 21.72 -4.75
CA ALA A 111 -10.04 22.54 -5.86
C ALA A 111 -9.61 21.72 -7.07
N HIS A 112 -9.08 20.52 -6.88
CA HIS A 112 -8.50 19.72 -7.96
C HIS A 112 -8.58 18.23 -7.68
N THR A 113 -8.79 17.46 -8.75
CA THR A 113 -8.73 15.99 -8.72
C THR A 113 -7.96 15.52 -9.95
N GLU A 114 -6.93 14.74 -9.74
CA GLU A 114 -6.08 14.18 -10.79
C GLU A 114 -5.91 12.67 -10.56
N VAL A 115 -5.92 11.91 -11.65
CA VAL A 115 -5.74 10.45 -11.64
C VAL A 115 -4.87 10.07 -12.83
N ASP A 116 -3.81 9.31 -12.56
CA ASP A 116 -2.94 8.75 -13.60
C ASP A 116 -3.75 7.98 -14.65
N ALA A 117 -3.33 8.10 -15.91
CA ALA A 117 -4.02 7.49 -17.04
C ALA A 117 -4.20 5.97 -16.91
N SER A 118 -3.26 5.29 -16.25
CA SER A 118 -3.30 3.84 -15.99
C SER A 118 -4.43 3.42 -15.04
N LEU A 119 -4.97 4.35 -14.23
CA LEU A 119 -6.02 4.11 -13.25
C LEU A 119 -7.40 4.61 -13.68
N GLN A 120 -7.51 5.16 -14.89
CA GLN A 120 -8.79 5.65 -15.39
C GLN A 120 -9.84 4.53 -15.48
N GLY A 121 -11.08 4.85 -15.13
CA GLY A 121 -12.18 3.87 -15.12
C GLY A 121 -12.22 2.91 -13.92
N GLN A 122 -11.22 2.93 -13.03
CA GLN A 122 -11.17 2.06 -11.84
C GLN A 122 -11.86 2.66 -10.59
N GLY A 123 -12.49 3.82 -10.72
CA GLY A 123 -13.22 4.46 -9.62
C GLY A 123 -12.33 5.11 -8.54
N ILE A 124 -11.02 5.24 -8.77
CA ILE A 124 -10.07 5.78 -7.77
C ILE A 124 -10.42 7.22 -7.37
N ALA A 125 -10.79 8.07 -8.33
CA ALA A 125 -11.21 9.45 -8.03
C ALA A 125 -12.39 9.52 -7.05
N GLY A 126 -13.39 8.66 -7.22
CA GLY A 126 -14.53 8.57 -6.30
C GLY A 126 -14.11 8.14 -4.89
N LYS A 127 -13.24 7.14 -4.79
CA LYS A 127 -12.70 6.66 -3.51
C LYS A 127 -11.82 7.70 -2.81
N LEU A 128 -11.10 8.56 -3.56
CA LEU A 128 -10.35 9.69 -3.00
C LEU A 128 -11.29 10.72 -2.38
N LEU A 129 -12.34 11.12 -3.13
CA LEU A 129 -13.32 12.10 -2.66
C LEU A 129 -14.11 11.59 -1.44
N GLU A 130 -14.49 10.32 -1.43
CA GLU A 130 -15.17 9.70 -0.29
C GLU A 130 -14.34 9.83 1.00
N ARG A 131 -13.05 9.49 0.95
CA ARG A 131 -12.15 9.58 2.09
C ARG A 131 -11.88 11.02 2.51
N ALA A 132 -11.67 11.90 1.54
CA ALA A 132 -11.48 13.33 1.78
C ALA A 132 -12.72 13.96 2.43
N ALA A 133 -13.92 13.69 1.89
CA ALA A 133 -15.18 14.18 2.44
C ALA A 133 -15.44 13.66 3.85
N ALA A 134 -15.21 12.37 4.08
CA ALA A 134 -15.32 11.75 5.40
C ALA A 134 -14.36 12.40 6.42
N ARG A 135 -13.12 12.68 6.04
CA ARG A 135 -12.13 13.37 6.89
C ARG A 135 -12.56 14.80 7.19
N VAL A 136 -12.92 15.60 6.18
CA VAL A 136 -13.36 17.00 6.35
C VAL A 136 -14.61 17.07 7.22
N LYS A 137 -15.55 16.14 7.05
CA LYS A 137 -16.77 16.05 7.88
C LYS A 137 -16.45 15.67 9.34
N ALA A 138 -15.56 14.69 9.54
CA ALA A 138 -15.15 14.28 10.88
C ALA A 138 -14.42 15.38 11.66
N ASP A 139 -13.66 16.24 10.96
CA ASP A 139 -13.00 17.41 11.54
C ASP A 139 -13.96 18.58 11.79
N GLY A 140 -15.24 18.47 11.42
CA GLY A 140 -16.23 19.55 11.53
C GLY A 140 -16.01 20.72 10.59
N ARG A 141 -15.15 20.54 9.55
CA ARG A 141 -14.86 21.57 8.55
C ARG A 141 -15.99 21.68 7.52
N LYS A 142 -16.08 22.85 6.88
CA LYS A 142 -16.97 23.10 5.74
C LYS A 142 -16.18 23.02 4.43
N ALA A 143 -16.89 22.84 3.32
CA ALA A 143 -16.28 22.66 2.01
C ALA A 143 -16.88 23.60 0.95
N LYS A 144 -16.00 24.23 0.17
CA LYS A 144 -16.28 24.76 -1.15
C LYS A 144 -15.95 23.72 -2.21
N LEU A 145 -16.60 23.83 -3.37
CA LEU A 145 -16.40 22.91 -4.48
C LEU A 145 -16.09 23.74 -5.75
N THR A 146 -14.81 23.84 -6.11
CA THR A 146 -14.39 24.50 -7.36
C THR A 146 -13.99 23.51 -8.45
N CYS A 147 -13.61 22.27 -8.09
CA CYS A 147 -13.37 21.21 -9.04
C CYS A 147 -14.69 20.65 -9.59
N SER A 148 -14.87 20.66 -10.93
CA SER A 148 -16.07 20.16 -11.58
C SER A 148 -16.38 18.69 -11.28
N TYR A 149 -15.34 17.87 -11.17
CA TYR A 149 -15.49 16.46 -10.79
C TYR A 149 -16.01 16.33 -9.34
N ALA A 150 -15.48 17.14 -8.43
CA ALA A 150 -15.97 17.16 -7.05
C ALA A 150 -17.42 17.60 -6.97
N VAL A 151 -17.81 18.68 -7.68
CA VAL A 151 -19.22 19.11 -7.77
C VAL A 151 -20.13 17.94 -8.15
N SER A 152 -19.83 17.29 -9.29
CA SER A 152 -20.64 16.17 -9.78
C SER A 152 -20.64 14.96 -8.84
N TRP A 153 -19.58 14.77 -8.07
CA TRP A 153 -19.51 13.71 -7.08
C TRP A 153 -20.39 14.02 -5.86
N PHE A 154 -20.27 15.23 -5.30
CA PHE A 154 -21.06 15.66 -4.14
C PHE A 154 -22.56 15.74 -4.43
N GLU A 155 -22.98 16.08 -5.65
CA GLU A 155 -24.40 16.03 -6.07
C GLU A 155 -25.00 14.60 -5.94
N ARG A 156 -24.20 13.58 -6.10
CA ARG A 156 -24.60 12.17 -5.97
C ARG A 156 -24.43 11.60 -4.55
N HIS A 157 -23.86 12.40 -3.62
CA HIS A 157 -23.60 12.02 -2.24
C HIS A 157 -24.23 13.02 -1.25
N PRO A 158 -25.58 13.04 -1.16
CA PRO A 158 -26.31 14.01 -0.32
C PRO A 158 -25.99 13.90 1.17
N GLU A 159 -25.41 12.79 1.63
CA GLU A 159 -24.94 12.58 3.01
C GLU A 159 -23.83 13.56 3.43
N TYR A 160 -23.24 14.28 2.48
CA TYR A 160 -22.25 15.33 2.73
C TYR A 160 -22.77 16.75 2.49
N SER A 161 -24.04 16.91 2.16
CA SER A 161 -24.62 18.21 1.80
C SER A 161 -24.55 19.26 2.93
N ASP A 162 -24.57 18.82 4.18
CA ASP A 162 -24.49 19.65 5.37
C ASP A 162 -23.13 20.36 5.55
N MET A 163 -22.07 19.85 4.90
CA MET A 163 -20.76 20.46 4.98
C MET A 163 -20.48 21.48 3.85
N ILE A 164 -21.32 21.53 2.80
CA ILE A 164 -21.09 22.41 1.65
C ILE A 164 -21.48 23.85 1.99
N VAL A 165 -20.55 24.80 1.79
CA VAL A 165 -20.85 26.24 1.87
C VAL A 165 -21.34 26.74 0.49
N LYS A 166 -22.35 27.58 0.53
CA LYS A 166 -22.92 28.20 -0.68
C LYS A 166 -22.12 29.42 -1.09
#